data_5200a8d1b1cd5f607644ff8fd603e010
#
_entry.id   5200a8d1b1cd5f607644ff8fd603e010
#
_cell.length_a   1.000
_cell.length_b   1.000
_cell.length_c   1.000
_cell.angle_alpha   90.00
_cell.angle_beta   90.00
_cell.angle_gamma   90.00
#
_symmetry.space_group_name_H-M   'P 1'
#
loop_
_entity.id
_entity.type
_entity.pdbx_description
1 polymer ?
#
loop_
_entity_poly.entity_id
_entity_poly.type
_entity_poly.pdbx_seq_one_letter_code
_entity_poly.pdbx_strand_id
1 'polypeptide(L)'
;MEILIYLLKCKKTTYKELAHTFEVSVKTIERDIDRLSAMGIPVYCTQGAGGGVHIDKNYKFSTSFFTQEDIHQIIFALKIMDSLSEISKKDAIINKLCLLSPELAVLFENDAKEYLSIDLLPQKVNVASEIFNKINDCLDNEFFAIINGSLRVAPIRYVLKSDGMYLFCFSDCYQMIPCHSIEHIEVTNLIFERDFISYEEYKKNNR
;
A
#
# COMPACT_ATOMS: atom_id res chain seq x y z
N MET A 1 -1.41 -11.60 13.91
CA MET A 1 -1.63 -11.31 12.48
C MET A 1 -0.32 -11.35 11.67
N GLU A 2 0.79 -10.80 12.16
CA GLU A 2 2.09 -10.75 11.48
C GLU A 2 2.65 -12.13 11.13
N ILE A 3 2.54 -13.10 12.03
CA ILE A 3 2.96 -14.49 11.78
C ILE A 3 2.22 -15.09 10.58
N LEU A 4 0.92 -14.83 10.44
CA LEU A 4 0.15 -15.31 9.29
C LEU A 4 0.68 -14.72 7.97
N ILE A 5 0.91 -13.40 7.93
CA ILE A 5 1.46 -12.71 6.75
C ILE A 5 2.84 -13.28 6.39
N TYR A 6 3.67 -13.55 7.39
CA TYR A 6 4.98 -14.17 7.19
C TYR A 6 4.84 -15.58 6.59
N LEU A 7 3.96 -16.42 7.15
CA LEU A 7 3.69 -17.79 6.67
C LEU A 7 3.11 -17.83 5.25
N LEU A 8 2.33 -16.82 4.86
CA LEU A 8 1.82 -16.70 3.48
C LEU A 8 2.92 -16.35 2.47
N LYS A 9 3.96 -15.63 2.91
CA LYS A 9 5.10 -15.24 2.05
C LYS A 9 6.16 -16.34 1.96
N CYS A 10 6.38 -17.12 3.02
CA CYS A 10 7.38 -18.18 3.02
C CYS A 10 6.75 -19.54 2.68
N LYS A 11 7.49 -20.39 1.96
CA LYS A 11 7.02 -21.75 1.63
C LYS A 11 6.99 -22.66 2.86
N LYS A 12 7.92 -22.48 3.79
CA LYS A 12 8.09 -23.26 5.00
C LYS A 12 9.06 -22.55 5.93
N THR A 13 8.85 -22.66 7.23
CA THR A 13 9.71 -22.11 8.28
C THR A 13 9.68 -23.01 9.51
N THR A 14 10.46 -22.71 10.54
CA THR A 14 10.48 -23.45 11.82
C THR A 14 10.03 -22.57 12.97
N TYR A 15 9.57 -23.18 14.07
CA TYR A 15 9.25 -22.45 15.30
C TYR A 15 10.41 -21.59 15.81
N LYS A 16 11.65 -22.08 15.65
CA LYS A 16 12.87 -21.35 16.07
C LYS A 16 13.11 -20.13 15.19
N GLU A 17 12.96 -20.26 13.87
CA GLU A 17 13.09 -19.14 12.92
C GLU A 17 12.02 -18.08 13.20
N LEU A 18 10.77 -18.48 13.38
CA LEU A 18 9.69 -17.57 13.75
C LEU A 18 9.99 -16.84 15.06
N ALA A 19 10.41 -17.59 16.10
CA ALA A 19 10.76 -17.02 17.39
C ALA A 19 11.90 -15.99 17.29
N HIS A 20 12.88 -16.25 16.44
CA HIS A 20 13.98 -15.33 16.17
C HIS A 20 13.49 -14.10 15.39
N THR A 21 12.69 -14.32 14.32
CA THR A 21 12.21 -13.22 13.46
C THR A 21 11.30 -12.24 14.20
N PHE A 22 10.46 -12.74 15.12
CA PHE A 22 9.53 -11.92 15.88
C PHE A 22 10.01 -11.56 17.28
N GLU A 23 11.25 -11.92 17.64
CA GLU A 23 11.89 -11.63 18.94
C GLU A 23 11.07 -12.12 20.14
N VAL A 24 10.45 -13.29 20.02
CA VAL A 24 9.62 -13.90 21.06
C VAL A 24 10.06 -15.33 21.39
N SER A 25 9.52 -15.91 22.46
CA SER A 25 9.82 -17.31 22.80
C SER A 25 9.16 -18.27 21.82
N VAL A 26 9.77 -19.46 21.63
CA VAL A 26 9.18 -20.56 20.84
C VAL A 26 7.78 -20.91 21.35
N LYS A 27 7.59 -20.89 22.68
CA LYS A 27 6.27 -21.15 23.30
C LYS A 27 5.21 -20.11 22.95
N THR A 28 5.63 -18.86 22.72
CA THR A 28 4.73 -17.81 22.24
C THR A 28 4.29 -18.11 20.82
N ILE A 29 5.24 -18.51 19.94
CA ILE A 29 4.94 -18.89 18.56
C ILE A 29 4.00 -20.11 18.52
N GLU A 30 4.23 -21.15 19.34
CA GLU A 30 3.35 -22.31 19.42
C GLU A 30 1.91 -21.88 19.71
N ARG A 31 1.71 -21.05 20.75
CA ARG A 31 0.39 -20.55 21.12
C ARG A 31 -0.27 -19.73 19.99
N ASP A 32 0.52 -18.92 19.28
CA ASP A 32 -0.01 -18.10 18.18
C ASP A 32 -0.35 -18.95 16.95
N ILE A 33 0.41 -20.01 16.67
CA ILE A 33 0.06 -21.02 15.65
C ILE A 33 -1.24 -21.76 16.02
N ASP A 34 -1.39 -22.16 17.29
CA ASP A 34 -2.62 -22.78 17.77
C ASP A 34 -3.83 -21.85 17.63
N ARG A 35 -3.66 -20.55 17.88
CA ARG A 35 -4.69 -19.53 17.66
C ARG A 35 -5.07 -19.41 16.20
N LEU A 36 -4.08 -19.37 15.29
CA LEU A 36 -4.33 -19.35 13.86
C LEU A 36 -5.14 -20.58 13.42
N SER A 37 -4.76 -21.75 13.91
CA SER A 37 -5.50 -23.00 13.65
C SER A 37 -6.93 -22.96 14.21
N ALA A 38 -7.12 -22.41 15.40
CA ALA A 38 -8.44 -22.21 16.00
C ALA A 38 -9.32 -21.22 15.21
N MET A 39 -8.70 -20.29 14.47
CA MET A 39 -9.38 -19.37 13.55
C MET A 39 -9.68 -20.01 12.18
N GLY A 40 -9.44 -21.33 12.01
CA GLY A 40 -9.71 -22.05 10.77
C GLY A 40 -8.63 -21.92 9.70
N ILE A 41 -7.45 -21.38 10.04
CA ILE A 41 -6.33 -21.29 9.12
C ILE A 41 -5.61 -22.65 9.09
N PRO A 42 -5.47 -23.31 7.92
CA PRO A 42 -4.86 -24.63 7.83
C PRO A 42 -3.33 -24.55 7.93
N VAL A 43 -2.84 -24.40 9.15
CA VAL A 43 -1.41 -24.44 9.46
C VAL A 43 -1.00 -25.87 9.77
N TYR A 44 -0.02 -26.36 9.04
CA TYR A 44 0.54 -27.70 9.22
C TYR A 44 1.92 -27.63 9.87
N CYS A 45 2.12 -28.50 10.86
CA CYS A 45 3.39 -28.66 11.54
C CYS A 45 3.92 -30.07 11.28
N THR A 46 5.07 -30.19 10.63
CA THR A 46 5.73 -31.48 10.38
C THR A 46 6.99 -31.60 11.24
N GLN A 47 7.16 -32.76 11.91
CA GLN A 47 8.32 -33.06 12.74
C GLN A 47 9.44 -33.75 11.93
N GLY A 48 10.67 -33.69 12.43
CA GLY A 48 11.82 -34.40 11.91
C GLY A 48 12.77 -33.57 11.05
N ALA A 49 13.80 -34.24 10.51
CA ALA A 49 14.77 -33.60 9.61
C ALA A 49 14.07 -33.11 8.32
N GLY A 50 13.99 -31.82 8.15
CA GLY A 50 13.18 -31.19 7.08
C GLY A 50 11.74 -30.88 7.47
N GLY A 51 11.35 -31.04 8.73
CA GLY A 51 10.08 -30.60 9.29
C GLY A 51 9.93 -29.06 9.29
N GLY A 52 8.79 -28.57 9.71
CA GLY A 52 8.55 -27.11 9.85
C GLY A 52 7.08 -26.75 9.82
N VAL A 53 6.81 -25.47 9.90
CA VAL A 53 5.49 -24.85 9.89
C VAL A 53 5.22 -24.30 8.49
N HIS A 54 4.04 -24.58 7.93
CA HIS A 54 3.60 -24.06 6.64
C HIS A 54 2.08 -23.99 6.58
N ILE A 55 1.57 -23.13 5.73
CA ILE A 55 0.15 -23.08 5.36
C ILE A 55 -0.08 -23.98 4.14
N ASP A 56 -1.27 -24.57 4.02
CA ASP A 56 -1.66 -25.32 2.83
C ASP A 56 -1.43 -24.47 1.56
N LYS A 57 -0.81 -25.05 0.56
CA LYS A 57 -0.52 -24.35 -0.72
C LYS A 57 -1.79 -23.95 -1.48
N ASN A 58 -2.89 -24.63 -1.24
CA ASN A 58 -4.18 -24.37 -1.84
C ASN A 58 -5.07 -23.47 -0.97
N TYR A 59 -4.57 -23.06 0.20
CA TYR A 59 -5.31 -22.16 1.07
C TYR A 59 -5.49 -20.81 0.39
N LYS A 60 -6.72 -20.52 0.04
CA LYS A 60 -7.13 -19.18 -0.39
C LYS A 60 -7.55 -18.42 0.85
N PHE A 61 -6.97 -17.25 1.03
CA PHE A 61 -7.33 -16.36 2.13
C PHE A 61 -8.83 -16.09 2.04
N SER A 62 -9.58 -16.55 3.03
CA SER A 62 -11.02 -16.29 3.09
C SER A 62 -11.25 -14.85 3.48
N THR A 63 -12.17 -14.19 2.78
CA THR A 63 -12.60 -12.81 3.08
C THR A 63 -13.37 -12.68 4.38
N SER A 64 -13.65 -13.81 5.07
CA SER A 64 -14.22 -13.80 6.43
C SER A 64 -13.39 -13.01 7.46
N PHE A 65 -12.17 -12.60 7.11
CA PHE A 65 -11.35 -11.69 7.92
C PHE A 65 -11.75 -10.21 7.78
N PHE A 66 -12.42 -9.82 6.70
CA PHE A 66 -12.93 -8.47 6.55
C PHE A 66 -14.31 -8.36 7.19
N THR A 67 -14.44 -7.45 8.13
CA THR A 67 -15.75 -7.06 8.67
C THR A 67 -16.47 -6.17 7.65
N GLN A 68 -17.78 -5.99 7.82
CA GLN A 68 -18.54 -5.06 7.00
C GLN A 68 -18.01 -3.63 7.13
N GLU A 69 -17.52 -3.26 8.32
CA GLU A 69 -16.89 -1.96 8.57
C GLU A 69 -15.57 -1.80 7.79
N ASP A 70 -14.73 -2.82 7.72
CA ASP A 70 -13.50 -2.79 6.92
C ASP A 70 -13.83 -2.56 5.43
N ILE A 71 -14.86 -3.22 4.91
CA ILE A 71 -15.31 -3.05 3.52
C ILE A 71 -15.81 -1.63 3.27
N HIS A 72 -16.60 -1.06 4.19
CA HIS A 72 -17.04 0.33 4.10
C HIS A 72 -15.86 1.30 4.04
N GLN A 73 -14.84 1.09 4.88
CA GLN A 73 -13.62 1.91 4.88
C GLN A 73 -12.84 1.78 3.58
N ILE A 74 -12.71 0.58 3.02
CA ILE A 74 -12.06 0.35 1.72
C ILE A 74 -12.82 1.09 0.60
N ILE A 75 -14.15 0.96 0.54
CA ILE A 75 -14.98 1.65 -0.45
C ILE A 75 -14.85 3.16 -0.31
N PHE A 76 -14.87 3.67 0.92
CA PHE A 76 -14.69 5.09 1.20
C PHE A 76 -13.33 5.59 0.68
N ALA A 77 -12.25 4.86 0.96
CA ALA A 77 -10.91 5.18 0.47
C ALA A 77 -10.85 5.17 -1.07
N LEU A 78 -11.47 4.18 -1.72
CA LEU A 78 -11.54 4.11 -3.18
C LEU A 78 -12.35 5.28 -3.77
N LYS A 79 -13.45 5.70 -3.14
CA LYS A 79 -14.23 6.88 -3.56
C LYS A 79 -13.41 8.18 -3.43
N ILE A 80 -12.63 8.33 -2.35
CA ILE A 80 -11.72 9.47 -2.20
C ILE A 80 -10.70 9.46 -3.34
N MET A 81 -10.04 8.33 -3.62
CA MET A 81 -9.07 8.22 -4.70
C MET A 81 -9.68 8.55 -6.06
N ASP A 82 -10.89 8.10 -6.34
CA ASP A 82 -11.60 8.44 -7.58
C ASP A 82 -11.94 9.93 -7.68
N SER A 83 -12.24 10.61 -6.55
CA SER A 83 -12.49 12.05 -6.56
C SER A 83 -11.24 12.89 -6.88
N LEU A 84 -10.06 12.32 -6.62
CA LEU A 84 -8.76 12.94 -6.92
C LEU A 84 -8.29 12.66 -8.35
N SER A 85 -8.80 11.59 -8.97
CA SER A 85 -8.34 11.10 -10.27
C SER A 85 -9.28 11.50 -11.40
N GLU A 86 -8.71 11.83 -12.56
CA GLU A 86 -9.47 12.02 -13.81
C GLU A 86 -10.09 10.72 -14.32
N ILE A 87 -9.48 9.58 -13.97
CA ILE A 87 -9.92 8.25 -14.41
C ILE A 87 -10.36 7.45 -13.20
N SER A 88 -11.67 7.11 -13.15
CA SER A 88 -12.19 6.21 -12.13
C SER A 88 -11.63 4.79 -12.31
N LYS A 89 -11.08 4.23 -11.26
CA LYS A 89 -10.62 2.84 -11.18
C LYS A 89 -11.32 2.03 -10.08
N LYS A 90 -12.19 2.68 -9.31
CA LYS A 90 -12.93 2.06 -8.19
C LYS A 90 -13.58 0.75 -8.61
N ASP A 91 -14.44 0.78 -9.63
CA ASP A 91 -15.20 -0.39 -10.06
C ASP A 91 -14.28 -1.51 -10.61
N ALA A 92 -13.21 -1.13 -11.33
CA ALA A 92 -12.24 -2.10 -11.80
C ALA A 92 -11.48 -2.80 -10.66
N ILE A 93 -11.16 -2.08 -9.58
CA ILE A 93 -10.51 -2.64 -8.39
C ILE A 93 -11.49 -3.54 -7.64
N ILE A 94 -12.72 -3.06 -7.40
CA ILE A 94 -13.78 -3.83 -6.74
C ILE A 94 -14.02 -5.16 -7.50
N ASN A 95 -14.19 -5.11 -8.82
CA ASN A 95 -14.39 -6.29 -9.63
C ASN A 95 -13.22 -7.29 -9.51
N LYS A 96 -11.97 -6.81 -9.49
CA LYS A 96 -10.81 -7.69 -9.26
C LYS A 96 -10.81 -8.33 -7.87
N LEU A 97 -11.20 -7.58 -6.83
CA LEU A 97 -11.35 -8.11 -5.48
C LEU A 97 -12.46 -9.18 -5.41
N CYS A 98 -13.59 -8.94 -6.08
CA CYS A 98 -14.68 -9.92 -6.19
C CYS A 98 -14.28 -11.20 -6.95
N LEU A 99 -13.39 -11.10 -7.96
CA LEU A 99 -12.84 -12.28 -8.63
C LEU A 99 -11.95 -13.12 -7.72
N LEU A 100 -11.22 -12.47 -6.81
CA LEU A 100 -10.39 -13.18 -5.81
C LEU A 100 -11.24 -13.80 -4.72
N SER A 101 -12.37 -13.18 -4.39
CA SER A 101 -13.29 -13.64 -3.37
C SER A 101 -14.72 -13.19 -3.68
N PRO A 102 -15.55 -14.12 -4.23
CA PRO A 102 -16.93 -13.85 -4.60
C PRO A 102 -17.82 -13.35 -3.44
N GLU A 103 -17.47 -13.70 -2.21
CA GLU A 103 -18.19 -13.27 -1.00
C GLU A 103 -18.15 -11.75 -0.80
N LEU A 104 -17.09 -11.09 -1.30
CA LEU A 104 -16.98 -9.63 -1.29
C LEU A 104 -18.03 -8.96 -2.18
N ALA A 105 -18.49 -9.61 -3.26
CA ALA A 105 -19.46 -9.04 -4.17
C ALA A 105 -20.74 -8.62 -3.43
N VAL A 106 -21.24 -9.50 -2.54
CA VAL A 106 -22.45 -9.22 -1.74
C VAL A 106 -22.26 -8.01 -0.81
N LEU A 107 -21.05 -7.86 -0.23
CA LEU A 107 -20.73 -6.74 0.65
C LEU A 107 -20.62 -5.44 -0.14
N PHE A 108 -20.00 -5.47 -1.31
CA PHE A 108 -19.88 -4.31 -2.20
C PHE A 108 -21.21 -3.89 -2.83
N GLU A 109 -22.09 -4.84 -3.18
CA GLU A 109 -23.44 -4.56 -3.71
C GLU A 109 -24.33 -3.85 -2.67
N ASN A 110 -24.24 -4.23 -1.40
CA ASN A 110 -24.99 -3.59 -0.33
C ASN A 110 -24.57 -2.14 -0.08
N ASP A 111 -23.35 -1.75 -0.44
CA ASP A 111 -22.82 -0.40 -0.29
C ASP A 111 -22.96 0.46 -1.57
N ALA A 112 -23.60 -0.09 -2.61
CA ALA A 112 -23.81 0.58 -3.90
C ALA A 112 -24.72 1.81 -3.87
N LYS A 113 -25.38 2.09 -2.72
CA LYS A 113 -26.13 3.31 -2.52
C LYS A 113 -25.16 4.47 -2.37
N GLU A 114 -25.17 5.37 -3.34
CA GLU A 114 -24.32 6.58 -3.32
C GLU A 114 -24.85 7.61 -2.31
N TYR A 115 -24.49 7.44 -1.03
CA TYR A 115 -24.76 8.42 0.00
C TYR A 115 -23.70 9.51 0.12
N LEU A 116 -22.58 9.39 -0.62
CA LEU A 116 -21.41 10.25 -0.45
C LEU A 116 -20.93 10.76 -1.80
N SER A 117 -21.00 12.07 -1.99
CA SER A 117 -20.28 12.79 -3.04
C SER A 117 -19.05 13.45 -2.43
N ILE A 118 -17.90 13.27 -3.07
CA ILE A 118 -16.63 13.82 -2.62
C ILE A 118 -16.13 14.77 -3.70
N ASP A 119 -15.97 16.03 -3.35
CA ASP A 119 -15.42 17.08 -4.21
C ASP A 119 -14.26 17.76 -3.44
N LEU A 120 -13.06 17.16 -3.54
CA LEU A 120 -11.91 17.56 -2.73
C LEU A 120 -10.96 18.49 -3.47
N LEU A 121 -10.85 18.39 -4.79
CA LEU A 121 -9.86 19.11 -5.55
C LEU A 121 -10.47 19.88 -6.72
N PRO A 122 -10.05 21.15 -6.92
CA PRO A 122 -10.43 21.92 -8.09
C PRO A 122 -9.84 21.37 -9.39
N GLN A 123 -8.73 20.61 -9.29
CA GLN A 123 -8.10 19.95 -10.43
C GLN A 123 -7.81 18.50 -10.07
N LYS A 124 -8.38 17.59 -10.85
CA LYS A 124 -8.09 16.16 -10.75
C LYS A 124 -6.76 15.84 -11.42
N VAL A 125 -6.11 14.78 -10.97
CA VAL A 125 -4.85 14.29 -11.52
C VAL A 125 -5.03 12.87 -12.03
N ASN A 126 -4.37 12.52 -13.14
CA ASN A 126 -4.38 11.15 -13.64
C ASN A 126 -3.31 10.32 -12.91
N VAL A 127 -3.65 9.82 -11.71
CA VAL A 127 -2.76 8.98 -10.89
C VAL A 127 -2.33 7.66 -11.58
N ALA A 128 -2.95 7.32 -12.71
CA ALA A 128 -2.60 6.16 -13.52
C ALA A 128 -1.75 6.52 -14.75
N SER A 129 -1.36 7.78 -14.91
CA SER A 129 -0.54 8.23 -16.02
C SER A 129 0.87 7.65 -15.96
N GLU A 130 1.56 7.67 -17.08
CA GLU A 130 2.98 7.30 -17.17
C GLU A 130 3.85 8.18 -16.25
N ILE A 131 3.49 9.46 -16.09
CA ILE A 131 4.16 10.39 -15.19
C ILE A 131 4.11 9.89 -13.75
N PHE A 132 2.92 9.53 -13.25
CA PHE A 132 2.77 9.01 -11.89
C PHE A 132 3.48 7.67 -11.71
N ASN A 133 3.46 6.78 -12.71
CA ASN A 133 4.22 5.53 -12.65
C ASN A 133 5.72 5.78 -12.53
N LYS A 134 6.27 6.74 -13.28
CA LYS A 134 7.68 7.13 -13.18
C LYS A 134 8.03 7.80 -11.85
N ILE A 135 7.14 8.63 -11.29
CA ILE A 135 7.33 9.20 -9.95
C ILE A 135 7.35 8.09 -8.90
N ASN A 136 6.42 7.14 -8.99
CA ASN A 136 6.39 6.00 -8.07
C ASN A 136 7.67 5.17 -8.17
N ASP A 137 8.16 4.91 -9.37
CA ASP A 137 9.44 4.20 -9.57
C ASP A 137 10.61 4.94 -8.91
N CYS A 138 10.65 6.28 -9.01
CA CYS A 138 11.65 7.09 -8.30
C CYS A 138 11.49 7.03 -6.77
N LEU A 139 10.25 7.03 -6.26
CA LEU A 139 9.97 6.95 -4.82
C LEU A 139 10.33 5.58 -4.23
N ASP A 140 10.06 4.50 -4.97
CA ASP A 140 10.29 3.12 -4.53
C ASP A 140 11.78 2.73 -4.58
N ASN A 141 12.53 3.27 -5.57
CA ASN A 141 13.92 2.92 -5.82
C ASN A 141 14.92 4.05 -5.45
N GLU A 142 14.45 5.14 -4.89
CA GLU A 142 15.27 6.29 -4.47
C GLU A 142 16.07 6.92 -5.62
N PHE A 143 15.47 6.96 -6.84
CA PHE A 143 16.08 7.55 -8.00
C PHE A 143 15.81 9.06 -8.10
N PHE A 144 16.84 9.82 -8.52
CA PHE A 144 16.63 11.19 -8.97
C PHE A 144 15.76 11.21 -10.23
N ALA A 145 14.93 12.24 -10.33
CA ALA A 145 14.13 12.54 -11.51
C ALA A 145 14.54 13.86 -12.13
N ILE A 146 14.36 14.00 -13.45
CA ILE A 146 14.41 15.28 -14.14
C ILE A 146 12.99 15.65 -14.55
N ILE A 147 12.49 16.75 -14.00
CA ILE A 147 11.13 17.25 -14.25
C ILE A 147 11.19 18.33 -15.32
N ASN A 148 10.30 18.22 -16.33
CA ASN A 148 10.15 19.17 -17.44
C ASN A 148 11.49 19.50 -18.13
N GLY A 149 12.39 18.51 -18.23
CA GLY A 149 13.65 18.58 -18.96
C GLY A 149 14.77 19.39 -18.30
N SER A 150 14.53 20.03 -17.14
CA SER A 150 15.52 20.93 -16.55
C SER A 150 15.73 20.78 -15.05
N LEU A 151 14.69 20.44 -14.29
CA LEU A 151 14.75 20.42 -12.85
C LEU A 151 15.06 19.00 -12.33
N ARG A 152 16.29 18.80 -11.88
CA ARG A 152 16.68 17.55 -11.22
C ARG A 152 16.26 17.58 -9.76
N VAL A 153 15.49 16.58 -9.32
CA VAL A 153 14.97 16.48 -7.96
C VAL A 153 15.14 15.08 -7.39
N ALA A 154 15.22 14.98 -6.08
CA ALA A 154 14.99 13.77 -5.31
C ALA A 154 13.52 13.76 -4.86
N PRO A 155 12.64 12.93 -5.41
CA PRO A 155 11.26 12.80 -4.98
C PRO A 155 11.20 12.20 -3.56
N ILE A 156 10.41 12.82 -2.66
CA ILE A 156 10.32 12.38 -1.26
C ILE A 156 8.97 11.77 -0.96
N ARG A 157 7.87 12.46 -1.32
CA ARG A 157 6.49 11.98 -1.13
C ARG A 157 5.46 12.82 -1.89
N TYR A 158 4.28 12.27 -2.04
CA TYR A 158 3.12 13.07 -2.41
C TYR A 158 2.53 13.79 -1.20
N VAL A 159 2.05 14.99 -1.43
CA VAL A 159 1.31 15.80 -0.44
C VAL A 159 0.01 16.26 -1.06
N LEU A 160 -1.10 15.90 -0.43
CA LEU A 160 -2.43 16.35 -0.81
C LEU A 160 -2.80 17.57 0.02
N LYS A 161 -3.18 18.66 -0.65
CA LYS A 161 -3.70 19.89 -0.06
C LYS A 161 -5.10 20.20 -0.59
N SER A 162 -5.76 21.20 -0.04
CA SER A 162 -7.09 21.64 -0.49
C SER A 162 -7.11 22.20 -1.92
N ASP A 163 -5.96 22.63 -2.42
CA ASP A 163 -5.78 23.24 -3.74
C ASP A 163 -5.16 22.29 -4.79
N GLY A 164 -4.73 21.08 -4.38
CA GLY A 164 -4.18 20.11 -5.33
C GLY A 164 -3.27 19.05 -4.71
N MET A 165 -2.77 18.19 -5.58
CA MET A 165 -1.75 17.20 -5.25
C MET A 165 -0.37 17.72 -5.65
N TYR A 166 0.60 17.57 -4.77
CA TYR A 166 1.97 18.07 -4.92
C TYR A 166 2.97 16.94 -4.76
N LEU A 167 4.07 17.04 -5.47
CA LEU A 167 5.28 16.28 -5.23
C LEU A 167 6.19 17.08 -4.29
N PHE A 168 6.38 16.61 -3.06
CA PHE A 168 7.40 17.13 -2.17
C PHE A 168 8.73 16.51 -2.52
N CYS A 169 9.70 17.32 -2.84
CA CYS A 169 11.00 16.89 -3.34
C CYS A 169 12.12 17.83 -2.87
N PHE A 170 13.35 17.38 -3.06
CA PHE A 170 14.56 18.14 -2.79
C PHE A 170 15.39 18.30 -4.08
N SER A 171 15.88 19.50 -4.30
CA SER A 171 16.92 19.83 -5.30
C SER A 171 18.04 20.54 -4.54
N ASP A 172 18.21 21.84 -4.75
CA ASP A 172 19.08 22.69 -3.91
C ASP A 172 18.37 23.11 -2.61
N CYS A 173 17.04 23.02 -2.60
CA CYS A 173 16.17 23.26 -1.45
C CYS A 173 14.93 22.37 -1.52
N TYR A 174 14.19 22.32 -0.42
CA TYR A 174 12.88 21.62 -0.38
C TYR A 174 11.84 22.39 -1.18
N GLN A 175 11.13 21.67 -2.05
CA GLN A 175 10.15 22.24 -2.97
C GLN A 175 8.84 21.43 -2.97
N MET A 176 7.77 22.14 -3.34
CA MET A 176 6.44 21.57 -3.55
C MET A 176 6.05 21.81 -5.00
N ILE A 177 6.14 20.81 -5.84
CA ILE A 177 5.79 20.89 -7.26
C ILE A 177 4.36 20.40 -7.46
N PRO A 178 3.43 21.23 -7.98
CA PRO A 178 2.09 20.77 -8.29
C PRO A 178 2.13 19.62 -9.30
N CYS A 179 1.51 18.47 -8.99
CA CYS A 179 1.56 17.31 -9.88
C CYS A 179 0.97 17.58 -11.27
N HIS A 180 -0.03 18.47 -11.35
CA HIS A 180 -0.63 18.86 -12.64
C HIS A 180 0.30 19.70 -13.54
N SER A 181 1.36 20.29 -12.98
CA SER A 181 2.36 21.07 -13.75
C SER A 181 3.52 20.22 -14.27
N ILE A 182 3.54 18.94 -13.94
CA ILE A 182 4.55 17.99 -14.42
C ILE A 182 4.09 17.44 -15.78
N GLU A 183 4.63 17.98 -16.86
CA GLU A 183 4.31 17.55 -18.23
C GLU A 183 5.23 16.43 -18.70
N HIS A 184 6.46 16.41 -18.19
CA HIS A 184 7.47 15.42 -18.55
C HIS A 184 8.30 15.03 -17.33
N ILE A 185 8.63 13.74 -17.23
CA ILE A 185 9.54 13.22 -16.21
C ILE A 185 10.47 12.15 -16.80
N GLU A 186 11.73 12.26 -16.47
CA GLU A 186 12.76 11.30 -16.81
C GLU A 186 13.34 10.71 -15.51
N VAL A 187 13.31 9.38 -15.41
CA VAL A 187 13.91 8.65 -14.29
C VAL A 187 15.40 8.51 -14.55
N THR A 188 16.23 8.94 -13.62
CA THR A 188 17.68 8.78 -13.74
C THR A 188 18.12 7.45 -13.09
N ASN A 189 19.30 6.95 -13.42
CA ASN A 189 19.90 5.79 -12.74
C ASN A 189 20.71 6.20 -11.50
N LEU A 190 20.60 7.45 -11.06
CA LEU A 190 21.31 7.97 -9.89
C LEU A 190 20.46 7.82 -8.66
N ILE A 191 21.00 7.17 -7.64
CA ILE A 191 20.35 6.96 -6.35
C ILE A 191 20.69 8.12 -5.42
N PHE A 192 19.71 8.55 -4.62
CA PHE A 192 19.93 9.49 -3.52
C PHE A 192 19.80 8.77 -2.17
N GLU A 193 20.52 9.25 -1.17
CA GLU A 193 20.32 8.83 0.21
C GLU A 193 19.09 9.52 0.79
N ARG A 194 18.21 8.76 1.46
CA ARG A 194 16.95 9.28 2.02
C ARG A 194 17.19 9.92 3.40
N ASP A 195 18.01 10.98 3.42
CA ASP A 195 18.27 11.80 4.61
C ASP A 195 17.61 13.17 4.46
N PHE A 196 16.27 13.17 4.42
CA PHE A 196 15.48 14.38 4.24
C PHE A 196 14.62 14.64 5.47
N ILE A 197 14.37 15.91 5.77
CA ILE A 197 13.38 16.28 6.78
C ILE A 197 12.00 15.78 6.39
N SER A 198 11.18 15.49 7.41
CA SER A 198 9.79 15.13 7.16
C SER A 198 9.00 16.33 6.62
N TYR A 199 7.90 16.06 5.92
CA TYR A 199 7.01 17.14 5.47
C TYR A 199 6.44 17.95 6.65
N GLU A 200 6.19 17.31 7.78
CA GLU A 200 5.70 17.98 8.99
C GLU A 200 6.75 18.95 9.58
N GLU A 201 8.01 18.60 9.54
CA GLU A 201 9.11 19.45 9.93
C GLU A 201 9.31 20.62 8.95
N TYR A 202 9.31 20.35 7.66
CA TYR A 202 9.31 21.38 6.62
C TYR A 202 8.20 22.42 6.82
N LYS A 203 6.98 21.95 7.12
CA LYS A 203 5.82 22.81 7.36
C LYS A 203 5.96 23.69 8.61
N LYS A 204 6.66 23.21 9.64
CA LYS A 204 6.95 24.01 10.84
C LYS A 204 7.95 25.11 10.56
N ASN A 205 8.97 24.83 9.74
CA ASN A 205 10.06 25.76 9.43
C ASN A 205 9.64 26.85 8.42
N ASN A 206 8.52 26.68 7.72
CA ASN A 206 8.01 27.59 6.69
C ASN A 206 6.65 28.21 7.06
N ARG A 207 6.28 28.23 8.33
CA ARG A 207 5.18 29.01 8.89
C ARG A 207 5.73 30.35 9.43
#